data_bed63bc9c1dbe21e48dc17c96d50a15d
#
_entry.id   bed63bc9c1dbe21e48dc17c96d50a15d
#
_cell.length_a   1.000
_cell.length_b   1.000
_cell.length_c   1.000
_cell.angle_alpha   90.00
_cell.angle_beta   90.00
_cell.angle_gamma   90.00
#
_symmetry.space_group_name_H-M   'P 1'
#
loop_
_entity.id
_entity.type
_entity.pdbx_description
1 polymer ?
#
loop_
_entity_poly.entity_id
_entity_poly.type
_entity_poly.pdbx_seq_one_letter_code
_entity_poly.pdbx_strand_id
1 'polypeptide(L)'
;MAKGYATRRYQLTINNPQEHGYDHNVIKAALEKGAKLLYWCMADEVGQEETYHIHLFLVYENPVMFTTLKNKFPTAHIEVPQWGKNSENYAYIRKEGAKYNKDANGHYKYTDSKGKVHEGINYSDTFEESGSLPPDSKQGDRNDLRTLYALIASGADNAQILGEHPEYLRDISHIDRTRQTILEEKYRNVFRQMTVTYIFGPTGTGKTRSCLLYTSDAADDL
;
A
#
# COMPACT_ATOMS: atom_id res chain seq x y z
N MET A 1 1.44 -24.87 21.48
CA MET A 1 0.50 -23.73 21.27
C MET A 1 1.02 -22.93 20.11
N ALA A 2 0.33 -22.93 18.98
CA ALA A 2 0.70 -22.10 17.83
C ALA A 2 0.67 -20.63 18.25
N LYS A 3 1.78 -19.92 18.12
CA LYS A 3 1.84 -18.47 18.33
C LYS A 3 0.80 -17.85 17.42
N GLY A 4 -0.27 -17.30 17.99
CA GLY A 4 -1.32 -16.63 17.25
C GLY A 4 -0.75 -15.39 16.57
N TYR A 5 -0.62 -15.44 15.26
CA TYR A 5 -0.31 -14.25 14.48
C TYR A 5 -1.60 -13.63 13.93
N ALA A 6 -1.58 -12.33 13.75
CA ALA A 6 -2.67 -11.56 13.18
C ALA A 6 -2.22 -10.92 11.86
N THR A 7 -3.08 -10.98 10.86
CA THR A 7 -2.83 -10.33 9.56
C THR A 7 -4.12 -9.71 9.02
N ARG A 8 -3.97 -8.82 8.05
CA ARG A 8 -5.11 -8.24 7.33
C ARG A 8 -5.56 -9.06 6.14
N ARG A 9 -4.76 -10.04 5.68
CA ARG A 9 -5.05 -10.80 4.46
C ARG A 9 -5.03 -12.29 4.74
N TYR A 10 -6.03 -12.98 4.21
CA TYR A 10 -6.14 -14.41 4.29
C TYR A 10 -6.64 -15.00 2.98
N GLN A 11 -6.12 -16.16 2.62
CA GLN A 11 -6.71 -17.06 1.64
C GLN A 11 -7.29 -18.28 2.36
N LEU A 12 -8.46 -18.70 1.94
CA LEU A 12 -9.13 -19.89 2.48
C LEU A 12 -9.47 -20.81 1.33
N THR A 13 -9.36 -22.12 1.60
CA THR A 13 -9.85 -23.17 0.73
C THR A 13 -10.77 -24.06 1.54
N ILE A 14 -12.04 -24.17 1.17
CA ILE A 14 -13.04 -25.04 1.80
C ILE A 14 -13.29 -26.21 0.86
N ASN A 15 -12.69 -27.35 1.15
CA ASN A 15 -12.88 -28.57 0.40
C ASN A 15 -14.25 -29.20 0.73
N ASN A 16 -14.92 -29.77 -0.28
CA ASN A 16 -16.21 -30.41 -0.14
C ASN A 16 -17.19 -29.57 0.70
N PRO A 17 -17.45 -28.31 0.33
CA PRO A 17 -18.16 -27.36 1.18
C PRO A 17 -19.53 -27.88 1.60
N GLN A 18 -20.24 -28.59 0.76
CA GLN A 18 -21.58 -29.13 1.04
C GLN A 18 -21.56 -30.17 2.17
N GLU A 19 -20.52 -31.02 2.26
CA GLU A 19 -20.36 -31.99 3.33
C GLU A 19 -20.19 -31.33 4.72
N HIS A 20 -19.75 -30.08 4.73
CA HIS A 20 -19.52 -29.28 5.93
C HIS A 20 -20.59 -28.21 6.15
N GLY A 21 -21.67 -28.22 5.36
CA GLY A 21 -22.77 -27.26 5.48
C GLY A 21 -22.42 -25.85 5.00
N TYR A 22 -21.43 -25.69 4.11
CA TYR A 22 -21.09 -24.43 3.48
C TYR A 22 -21.68 -24.32 2.09
N ASP A 23 -22.27 -23.19 1.82
CA ASP A 23 -22.53 -22.61 0.52
C ASP A 23 -22.14 -21.13 0.52
N HIS A 24 -22.26 -20.46 -0.60
CA HIS A 24 -21.94 -19.04 -0.71
C HIS A 24 -22.73 -18.16 0.27
N ASN A 25 -24.01 -18.48 0.52
CA ASN A 25 -24.85 -17.68 1.42
C ASN A 25 -24.44 -17.86 2.88
N VAL A 26 -24.13 -19.08 3.29
CA VAL A 26 -23.60 -19.38 4.63
C VAL A 26 -22.26 -18.68 4.86
N ILE A 27 -21.38 -18.72 3.85
CA ILE A 27 -20.10 -18.03 3.91
C ILE A 27 -20.28 -16.52 4.01
N LYS A 28 -21.13 -15.92 3.17
CA LYS A 28 -21.44 -14.47 3.24
C LYS A 28 -21.98 -14.06 4.61
N ALA A 29 -22.96 -14.79 5.13
CA ALA A 29 -23.52 -14.52 6.45
C ALA A 29 -22.47 -14.64 7.58
N ALA A 30 -21.50 -15.55 7.42
CA ALA A 30 -20.38 -15.65 8.35
C ALA A 30 -19.42 -14.47 8.22
N LEU A 31 -19.13 -14.00 7.01
CA LEU A 31 -18.23 -12.87 6.76
C LEU A 31 -18.80 -11.54 7.28
N GLU A 32 -20.10 -11.34 7.26
CA GLU A 32 -20.77 -10.15 7.79
C GLU A 32 -20.61 -9.98 9.30
N LYS A 33 -20.29 -11.06 10.01
CA LYS A 33 -20.15 -11.03 11.47
C LYS A 33 -18.70 -10.84 11.89
N GLY A 34 -18.44 -9.88 12.76
CA GLY A 34 -17.15 -9.69 13.43
C GLY A 34 -16.30 -8.57 12.82
N ALA A 35 -15.02 -8.82 12.57
CA ALA A 35 -14.08 -7.80 12.12
C ALA A 35 -14.44 -7.25 10.74
N LYS A 36 -14.31 -5.94 10.58
CA LYS A 36 -14.67 -5.23 9.34
C LYS A 36 -13.77 -5.65 8.18
N LEU A 37 -14.40 -6.17 7.13
CA LEU A 37 -13.77 -6.46 5.85
C LEU A 37 -13.78 -5.21 4.97
N LEU A 38 -12.65 -4.95 4.30
CA LEU A 38 -12.54 -3.97 3.23
C LEU A 38 -12.94 -4.60 1.89
N TYR A 39 -12.59 -5.88 1.75
CA TYR A 39 -12.84 -6.63 0.53
C TYR A 39 -12.86 -8.14 0.79
N TRP A 40 -13.70 -8.84 0.06
CA TRP A 40 -13.61 -10.29 -0.08
C TRP A 40 -14.05 -10.71 -1.50
N CYS A 41 -13.49 -11.81 -1.97
CA CYS A 41 -13.99 -12.51 -3.15
C CYS A 41 -13.91 -14.02 -2.95
N MET A 42 -14.74 -14.75 -3.67
CA MET A 42 -14.77 -16.21 -3.69
C MET A 42 -15.19 -16.75 -5.06
N ALA A 43 -14.74 -17.96 -5.35
CA ALA A 43 -15.14 -18.71 -6.55
C ALA A 43 -15.03 -20.20 -6.28
N ASP A 44 -15.86 -20.96 -6.99
CA ASP A 44 -15.83 -22.42 -6.97
C ASP A 44 -14.80 -22.96 -7.94
N GLU A 45 -14.21 -24.07 -7.55
CA GLU A 45 -13.15 -24.72 -8.30
C GLU A 45 -13.20 -26.25 -8.11
N VAL A 46 -12.87 -26.98 -9.15
CA VAL A 46 -12.53 -28.40 -9.08
C VAL A 46 -11.06 -28.55 -9.38
N GLY A 47 -10.30 -29.03 -8.41
CA GLY A 47 -8.86 -29.24 -8.54
C GLY A 47 -8.48 -30.52 -9.25
N GLN A 48 -7.18 -30.75 -9.34
CA GLN A 48 -6.59 -31.89 -10.06
C GLN A 48 -7.05 -33.29 -9.56
N GLU A 49 -7.44 -33.38 -8.28
CA GLU A 49 -7.96 -34.61 -7.65
C GLU A 49 -9.50 -34.69 -7.70
N GLU A 50 -10.13 -33.98 -8.63
CA GLU A 50 -11.59 -33.88 -8.76
C GLU A 50 -12.30 -33.42 -7.48
N THR A 51 -11.56 -32.83 -6.54
CA THR A 51 -12.13 -32.30 -5.30
C THR A 51 -12.76 -30.94 -5.56
N TYR A 52 -14.05 -30.84 -5.33
CA TYR A 52 -14.75 -29.56 -5.36
C TYR A 52 -14.42 -28.72 -4.13
N HIS A 53 -14.09 -27.45 -4.33
CA HIS A 53 -13.78 -26.53 -3.25
C HIS A 53 -14.13 -25.08 -3.58
N ILE A 54 -14.30 -24.30 -2.52
CA ILE A 54 -14.48 -22.85 -2.63
C ILE A 54 -13.18 -22.18 -2.18
N HIS A 55 -12.62 -21.35 -3.05
CA HIS A 55 -11.53 -20.45 -2.73
C HIS A 55 -12.05 -19.08 -2.29
N LEU A 56 -11.48 -18.52 -1.22
CA LEU A 56 -11.78 -17.19 -0.74
C LEU A 56 -10.51 -16.37 -0.57
N PHE A 57 -10.60 -15.09 -0.88
CA PHE A 57 -9.60 -14.10 -0.50
C PHE A 57 -10.26 -13.00 0.32
N LEU A 58 -9.68 -12.71 1.48
CA LEU A 58 -10.22 -11.79 2.48
C LEU A 58 -9.20 -10.68 2.78
N VAL A 59 -9.66 -9.42 2.80
CA VAL A 59 -8.85 -8.26 3.21
C VAL A 59 -9.60 -7.50 4.31
N TYR A 60 -9.03 -7.48 5.50
CA TYR A 60 -9.57 -6.81 6.68
C TYR A 60 -9.02 -5.39 6.85
N GLU A 61 -9.82 -4.51 7.45
CA GLU A 61 -9.38 -3.16 7.83
C GLU A 61 -8.26 -3.20 8.88
N ASN A 62 -8.39 -4.06 9.87
CA ASN A 62 -7.41 -4.28 10.93
C ASN A 62 -6.94 -5.73 10.95
N PRO A 63 -5.74 -6.03 11.49
CA PRO A 63 -5.27 -7.40 11.61
C PRO A 63 -6.24 -8.26 12.43
N VAL A 64 -6.56 -9.45 11.93
CA VAL A 64 -7.41 -10.44 12.57
C VAL A 64 -6.56 -11.65 12.94
N MET A 65 -6.84 -12.25 14.11
CA MET A 65 -6.12 -13.44 14.55
C MET A 65 -6.50 -14.66 13.69
N PHE A 66 -5.51 -15.48 13.35
CA PHE A 66 -5.72 -16.75 12.65
C PHE A 66 -6.76 -17.63 13.35
N THR A 67 -6.71 -17.71 14.68
CA THR A 67 -7.65 -18.50 15.48
C THR A 67 -9.09 -18.02 15.34
N THR A 68 -9.32 -16.72 15.17
CA THR A 68 -10.66 -16.16 14.94
C THR A 68 -11.25 -16.69 13.65
N LEU A 69 -10.44 -16.72 12.58
CA LEU A 69 -10.88 -17.28 11.30
C LEU A 69 -11.07 -18.79 11.38
N LYS A 70 -10.16 -19.50 12.04
CA LYS A 70 -10.26 -20.96 12.20
C LYS A 70 -11.48 -21.38 12.99
N ASN A 71 -11.88 -20.57 13.98
CA ASN A 71 -13.14 -20.80 14.71
C ASN A 71 -14.37 -20.51 13.84
N LYS A 72 -14.29 -19.55 12.93
CA LYS A 72 -15.37 -19.20 12.01
C LYS A 72 -15.53 -20.24 10.88
N PHE A 73 -14.42 -20.75 10.38
CA PHE A 73 -14.34 -21.74 9.31
C PHE A 73 -13.46 -22.93 9.74
N PRO A 74 -13.95 -23.81 10.62
CA PRO A 74 -13.15 -24.86 11.26
C PRO A 74 -12.57 -25.88 10.27
N THR A 75 -13.25 -26.16 9.17
CA THR A 75 -12.80 -27.12 8.14
C THR A 75 -11.93 -26.49 7.06
N ALA A 76 -11.95 -25.15 6.95
CA ALA A 76 -11.17 -24.48 5.93
C ALA A 76 -9.65 -24.65 6.12
N HIS A 77 -8.95 -24.86 5.03
CA HIS A 77 -7.52 -24.63 4.95
C HIS A 77 -7.30 -23.11 4.85
N ILE A 78 -6.55 -22.55 5.80
CA ILE A 78 -6.33 -21.10 5.90
C ILE A 78 -4.87 -20.80 5.71
N GLU A 79 -4.58 -19.97 4.72
CA GLU A 79 -3.25 -19.50 4.40
C GLU A 79 -3.13 -17.98 4.60
N VAL A 80 -1.95 -17.57 5.03
CA VAL A 80 -1.57 -16.16 5.00
C VAL A 80 -0.77 -15.93 3.75
N PRO A 81 -1.26 -15.10 2.82
CA PRO A 81 -0.49 -14.75 1.64
C PRO A 81 0.69 -13.86 2.08
N GLN A 82 1.79 -14.51 2.47
CA GLN A 82 3.03 -13.84 2.90
C GLN A 82 3.65 -13.05 1.74
N TRP A 83 3.48 -13.56 0.53
CA TRP A 83 4.03 -13.00 -0.71
C TRP A 83 2.88 -12.81 -1.69
N GLY A 84 2.92 -11.74 -2.44
CA GLY A 84 1.91 -11.44 -3.45
C GLY A 84 1.10 -10.19 -3.13
N LYS A 85 0.72 -9.56 -4.21
CA LYS A 85 -0.12 -8.36 -4.21
C LYS A 85 -1.59 -8.73 -4.05
N ASN A 86 -2.42 -7.77 -3.72
CA ASN A 86 -3.88 -7.97 -3.70
C ASN A 86 -4.39 -8.36 -5.09
N SER A 87 -3.88 -7.72 -6.15
CA SER A 87 -4.19 -8.06 -7.54
C SER A 87 -3.81 -9.49 -7.92
N GLU A 88 -2.70 -10.03 -7.41
CA GLU A 88 -2.27 -11.40 -7.67
C GLU A 88 -3.17 -12.41 -6.96
N ASN A 89 -3.59 -12.12 -5.72
CA ASN A 89 -4.54 -12.96 -4.99
C ASN A 89 -5.93 -12.93 -5.64
N TYR A 90 -6.37 -11.78 -6.10
CA TYR A 90 -7.60 -11.63 -6.87
C TYR A 90 -7.56 -12.47 -8.16
N ALA A 91 -6.48 -12.31 -8.94
CA ALA A 91 -6.28 -13.09 -10.16
C ALA A 91 -6.20 -14.61 -9.89
N TYR A 92 -5.65 -15.01 -8.74
CA TYR A 92 -5.61 -16.41 -8.31
C TYR A 92 -7.02 -16.98 -8.10
N ILE A 93 -7.91 -16.27 -7.41
CA ILE A 93 -9.29 -16.74 -7.19
C ILE A 93 -10.04 -16.92 -8.51
N ARG A 94 -9.83 -16.04 -9.47
CA ARG A 94 -10.47 -16.07 -10.79
C ARG A 94 -9.75 -16.91 -11.82
N LYS A 95 -8.51 -17.34 -11.50
CA LYS A 95 -7.59 -17.97 -12.47
C LYS A 95 -7.46 -17.13 -13.74
N GLU A 96 -7.31 -15.82 -13.57
CA GLU A 96 -7.17 -14.85 -14.66
C GLU A 96 -5.72 -14.45 -14.90
N GLY A 97 -5.44 -14.02 -16.14
CA GLY A 97 -4.12 -13.60 -16.58
C GLY A 97 -3.34 -14.72 -17.29
N ALA A 98 -2.31 -14.32 -18.03
CA ALA A 98 -1.52 -15.21 -18.88
C ALA A 98 -0.89 -16.40 -18.11
N LYS A 99 -0.64 -16.23 -16.81
CA LYS A 99 -0.08 -17.29 -15.95
C LYS A 99 -0.96 -18.53 -15.89
N TYR A 100 -2.28 -18.36 -15.87
CA TYR A 100 -3.22 -19.45 -15.59
C TYR A 100 -3.69 -20.20 -16.84
N ASN A 101 -3.46 -19.65 -18.03
CA ASN A 101 -3.81 -20.27 -19.30
C ASN A 101 -5.23 -20.89 -19.32
N LYS A 102 -6.21 -20.11 -18.83
CA LYS A 102 -7.58 -20.55 -18.65
C LYS A 102 -8.35 -20.44 -19.96
N ASP A 103 -9.08 -21.50 -20.32
CA ASP A 103 -9.93 -21.54 -21.50
C ASP A 103 -11.36 -21.00 -21.24
N ALA A 104 -12.18 -20.99 -22.29
CA ALA A 104 -13.57 -20.52 -22.23
C ALA A 104 -14.48 -21.40 -21.34
N ASN A 105 -14.12 -22.65 -21.11
CA ASN A 105 -14.85 -23.60 -20.27
C ASN A 105 -14.38 -23.61 -18.81
N GLY A 106 -13.44 -22.73 -18.49
CA GLY A 106 -12.89 -22.61 -17.14
C GLY A 106 -11.73 -23.57 -16.83
N HIS A 107 -11.30 -24.41 -17.77
CA HIS A 107 -10.11 -25.23 -17.55
C HIS A 107 -8.87 -24.36 -17.48
N TYR A 108 -8.08 -24.53 -16.43
CA TYR A 108 -6.84 -23.78 -16.23
C TYR A 108 -5.66 -24.72 -16.02
N LYS A 109 -4.47 -24.22 -16.36
CA LYS A 109 -3.20 -24.91 -16.06
C LYS A 109 -2.11 -23.88 -15.80
N TYR A 110 -1.42 -24.01 -14.67
CA TYR A 110 -0.26 -23.16 -14.38
C TYR A 110 0.82 -23.93 -13.61
N THR A 111 2.03 -23.42 -13.66
CA THR A 111 3.16 -23.93 -12.88
C THR A 111 3.49 -22.93 -11.79
N ASP A 112 3.58 -23.39 -10.55
CA ASP A 112 3.96 -22.57 -9.41
C ASP A 112 5.47 -22.29 -9.38
N SER A 113 5.91 -21.45 -8.43
CA SER A 113 7.32 -21.08 -8.26
C SER A 113 8.24 -22.26 -7.87
N LYS A 114 7.65 -23.40 -7.45
CA LYS A 114 8.37 -24.62 -7.08
C LYS A 114 8.41 -25.63 -8.24
N GLY A 115 7.87 -25.27 -9.40
CA GLY A 115 7.81 -26.13 -10.58
C GLY A 115 6.67 -27.14 -10.57
N LYS A 116 5.75 -27.09 -9.58
CA LYS A 116 4.59 -27.97 -9.53
C LYS A 116 3.52 -27.46 -10.49
N VAL A 117 2.99 -28.37 -11.31
CA VAL A 117 1.87 -28.09 -12.21
C VAL A 117 0.55 -28.20 -11.45
N HIS A 118 -0.30 -27.22 -11.63
CA HIS A 118 -1.67 -27.17 -11.11
C HIS A 118 -2.62 -27.06 -12.29
N GLU A 119 -3.66 -27.88 -12.27
CA GLU A 119 -4.73 -27.87 -13.28
C GLU A 119 -6.07 -28.15 -12.64
N GLY A 120 -7.15 -27.71 -13.28
CA GLY A 120 -8.50 -27.87 -12.77
C GLY A 120 -9.52 -27.07 -13.57
N ILE A 121 -10.71 -26.90 -13.01
CA ILE A 121 -11.78 -26.11 -13.59
C ILE A 121 -12.18 -25.03 -12.58
N ASN A 122 -12.11 -23.78 -12.97
CA ASN A 122 -12.57 -22.64 -12.18
C ASN A 122 -13.88 -22.14 -12.78
N TYR A 123 -14.92 -22.13 -11.98
CA TYR A 123 -16.27 -21.73 -12.40
C TYR A 123 -16.43 -20.21 -12.29
N SER A 124 -16.22 -19.50 -13.40
CA SER A 124 -16.24 -18.03 -13.44
C SER A 124 -17.62 -17.42 -13.12
N ASP A 125 -18.68 -18.17 -13.37
CA ASP A 125 -20.09 -17.81 -13.10
C ASP A 125 -20.43 -17.84 -11.60
N THR A 126 -19.65 -18.55 -10.80
CA THR A 126 -19.80 -18.59 -9.34
C THR A 126 -19.01 -17.50 -8.62
N PHE A 127 -18.25 -16.67 -9.36
CA PHE A 127 -17.46 -15.62 -8.74
C PHE A 127 -18.34 -14.56 -8.08
N GLU A 128 -18.11 -14.34 -6.80
CA GLU A 128 -18.76 -13.29 -6.02
C GLU A 128 -17.72 -12.44 -5.30
N GLU A 129 -17.99 -11.16 -5.16
CA GLU A 129 -17.15 -10.23 -4.43
C GLU A 129 -17.95 -9.13 -3.73
N SER A 130 -17.37 -8.51 -2.72
CA SER A 130 -17.92 -7.33 -2.05
C SER A 130 -16.85 -6.45 -1.46
N GLY A 131 -17.12 -5.15 -1.42
CA GLY A 131 -16.20 -4.14 -0.95
C GLY A 131 -15.31 -3.56 -2.05
N SER A 132 -14.25 -2.89 -1.66
CA SER A 132 -13.27 -2.32 -2.57
C SER A 132 -11.91 -2.96 -2.34
N LEU A 133 -11.35 -3.59 -3.37
CA LEU A 133 -10.03 -4.19 -3.30
C LEU A 133 -8.98 -3.09 -3.07
N PRO A 134 -8.27 -3.09 -1.92
CA PRO A 134 -7.24 -2.09 -1.69
C PRO A 134 -6.15 -2.18 -2.75
N PRO A 135 -5.62 -1.05 -3.22
CA PRO A 135 -4.55 -1.03 -4.20
C PRO A 135 -3.32 -1.79 -3.68
N ASP A 136 -2.55 -2.32 -4.60
CA ASP A 136 -1.30 -2.97 -4.25
C ASP A 136 -0.34 -1.96 -3.63
N SER A 137 -0.06 -2.11 -2.34
CA SER A 137 1.03 -1.38 -1.74
C SER A 137 2.34 -1.97 -2.26
N LYS A 138 3.16 -1.17 -2.88
CA LYS A 138 4.55 -1.53 -3.13
C LYS A 138 5.22 -1.66 -1.77
N GLN A 139 5.70 -2.85 -1.46
CA GLN A 139 6.42 -3.08 -0.22
C GLN A 139 7.66 -2.18 -0.21
N GLY A 140 7.71 -1.22 0.72
CA GLY A 140 8.76 -0.20 0.78
C GLY A 140 8.41 1.15 0.14
N ASP A 141 7.29 1.29 -0.54
CA ASP A 141 6.79 2.59 -1.01
C ASP A 141 6.16 3.33 0.19
N ARG A 142 6.96 4.12 0.84
CA ARG A 142 6.49 5.03 1.87
C ARG A 142 5.82 6.21 1.18
N ASN A 143 4.50 6.14 1.01
CA ASN A 143 3.71 7.24 0.44
C ASN A 143 3.87 8.53 1.25
N ASP A 144 4.12 8.41 2.57
CA ASP A 144 4.46 9.51 3.46
C ASP A 144 5.71 10.28 2.98
N LEU A 145 6.78 9.58 2.57
CA LEU A 145 7.99 10.22 2.06
C LEU A 145 7.80 10.89 0.70
N ARG A 146 6.95 10.35 -0.16
CA ARG A 146 6.60 10.99 -1.44
C ARG A 146 5.81 12.26 -1.23
N THR A 147 4.83 12.22 -0.32
CA THR A 147 4.04 13.38 0.06
C THR A 147 4.95 14.45 0.67
N LEU A 148 5.82 14.06 1.60
CA LEU A 148 6.79 14.98 2.20
C LEU A 148 7.72 15.61 1.17
N TYR A 149 8.29 14.80 0.26
CA TYR A 149 9.12 15.33 -0.82
C TYR A 149 8.37 16.31 -1.72
N ALA A 150 7.13 16.02 -2.08
CA ALA A 150 6.30 16.89 -2.90
C ALA A 150 6.02 18.24 -2.20
N LEU A 151 5.76 18.24 -0.89
CA LEU A 151 5.58 19.45 -0.08
C LEU A 151 6.87 20.28 -0.05
N ILE A 152 8.02 19.65 0.19
CA ILE A 152 9.32 20.36 0.20
C ILE A 152 9.63 20.93 -1.20
N ALA A 153 9.39 20.17 -2.25
CA ALA A 153 9.66 20.59 -3.64
C ALA A 153 8.73 21.72 -4.10
N SER A 154 7.51 21.79 -3.59
CA SER A 154 6.57 22.90 -3.85
C SER A 154 6.92 24.19 -3.11
N GLY A 155 7.89 24.15 -2.18
CA GLY A 155 8.32 25.31 -1.40
C GLY A 155 7.60 25.50 -0.07
N ALA A 156 6.77 24.54 0.38
CA ALA A 156 6.12 24.61 1.68
C ALA A 156 7.16 24.78 2.81
N ASP A 157 6.93 25.69 3.73
CA ASP A 157 7.80 25.89 4.89
C ASP A 157 7.60 24.82 5.97
N ASN A 158 8.47 24.78 6.98
CA ASN A 158 8.40 23.77 8.01
C ASN A 158 7.12 23.90 8.87
N ALA A 159 6.62 25.12 9.06
CA ALA A 159 5.40 25.35 9.84
C ALA A 159 4.16 24.84 9.09
N GLN A 160 4.11 25.02 7.77
CA GLN A 160 3.07 24.48 6.91
C GLN A 160 3.10 22.95 6.90
N ILE A 161 4.29 22.37 6.67
CA ILE A 161 4.45 20.91 6.64
C ILE A 161 4.04 20.28 7.97
N LEU A 162 4.47 20.84 9.09
CA LEU A 162 4.16 20.31 10.42
C LEU A 162 2.71 20.61 10.85
N GLY A 163 2.09 21.67 10.31
CA GLY A 163 0.68 21.99 10.56
C GLY A 163 -0.25 20.97 9.93
N GLU A 164 0.06 20.49 8.71
CA GLU A 164 -0.73 19.50 8.00
C GLU A 164 -0.33 18.06 8.38
N HIS A 165 0.96 17.82 8.69
CA HIS A 165 1.58 16.53 8.95
C HIS A 165 2.44 16.52 10.21
N PRO A 166 1.84 16.57 11.42
CA PRO A 166 2.58 16.59 12.70
C PRO A 166 3.50 15.38 12.92
N GLU A 167 3.24 14.26 12.22
CA GLU A 167 4.07 13.05 12.26
C GLU A 167 5.51 13.29 11.82
N TYR A 168 5.79 14.35 11.02
CA TYR A 168 7.13 14.69 10.56
C TYR A 168 7.94 15.55 11.55
N LEU A 169 7.41 15.81 12.74
CA LEU A 169 8.12 16.61 13.76
C LEU A 169 9.52 16.07 14.08
N ARG A 170 9.71 14.75 13.98
CA ARG A 170 11.01 14.11 14.21
C ARG A 170 11.98 14.21 13.03
N ASP A 171 11.49 14.60 11.87
CA ASP A 171 12.21 14.59 10.60
C ASP A 171 12.63 16.01 10.15
N ILE A 172 12.51 17.04 10.99
CA ILE A 172 12.79 18.45 10.64
C ILE A 172 14.17 18.62 10.02
N SER A 173 15.20 18.01 10.62
CA SER A 173 16.57 18.08 10.08
C SER A 173 16.71 17.45 8.70
N HIS A 174 15.95 16.40 8.42
CA HIS A 174 15.89 15.77 7.10
C HIS A 174 15.15 16.64 6.10
N ILE A 175 14.08 17.32 6.51
CA ILE A 175 13.33 18.27 5.70
C ILE A 175 14.26 19.41 5.25
N ASP A 176 14.97 20.04 6.19
CA ASP A 176 15.89 21.14 5.90
C ASP A 176 17.01 20.72 4.95
N ARG A 177 17.64 19.57 5.20
CA ARG A 177 18.67 19.03 4.32
C ARG A 177 18.14 18.73 2.91
N THR A 178 16.95 18.16 2.80
CA THR A 178 16.31 17.88 1.50
C THR A 178 16.01 19.17 0.76
N ARG A 179 15.48 20.19 1.45
CA ARG A 179 15.24 21.52 0.88
C ARG A 179 16.52 22.14 0.35
N GLN A 180 17.60 22.10 1.14
CA GLN A 180 18.89 22.61 0.70
C GLN A 180 19.39 21.88 -0.55
N THR A 181 19.30 20.55 -0.60
CA THR A 181 19.71 19.77 -1.77
C THR A 181 18.92 20.15 -3.01
N ILE A 182 17.59 20.34 -2.89
CA ILE A 182 16.74 20.77 -4.01
C ILE A 182 17.16 22.18 -4.51
N LEU A 183 17.43 23.10 -3.59
CA LEU A 183 17.85 24.45 -3.93
C LEU A 183 19.25 24.46 -4.59
N GLU A 184 20.19 23.70 -4.06
CA GLU A 184 21.53 23.55 -4.64
C GLU A 184 21.46 23.01 -6.07
N GLU A 185 20.62 22.00 -6.31
CA GLU A 185 20.44 21.45 -7.67
C GLU A 185 19.78 22.46 -8.60
N LYS A 186 18.72 23.12 -8.12
CA LYS A 186 17.98 24.15 -8.91
C LYS A 186 18.89 25.29 -9.36
N TYR A 187 19.83 25.71 -8.50
CA TYR A 187 20.69 26.86 -8.75
C TYR A 187 22.12 26.50 -9.14
N ARG A 188 22.45 25.22 -9.28
CA ARG A 188 23.81 24.74 -9.60
C ARG A 188 24.43 25.41 -10.81
N ASN A 189 23.65 25.67 -11.87
CA ASN A 189 24.11 26.24 -13.12
C ASN A 189 23.58 27.66 -13.33
N VAL A 190 23.01 28.29 -12.31
CA VAL A 190 22.52 29.66 -12.41
C VAL A 190 23.63 30.61 -11.98
N PHE A 191 24.16 31.35 -12.97
CA PHE A 191 25.14 32.39 -12.68
C PHE A 191 24.44 33.57 -12.01
N ARG A 192 24.79 33.80 -10.75
CA ARG A 192 24.22 34.91 -9.96
C ARG A 192 25.06 36.15 -10.22
N GLN A 193 24.47 37.18 -10.82
CA GLN A 193 25.11 38.47 -10.93
C GLN A 193 25.02 39.17 -9.57
N MET A 194 26.16 39.27 -8.87
CA MET A 194 26.21 39.93 -7.57
C MET A 194 26.71 41.37 -7.75
N THR A 195 25.98 42.31 -7.19
CA THR A 195 26.45 43.69 -7.01
C THR A 195 27.03 43.84 -5.62
N VAL A 196 28.31 44.14 -5.53
CA VAL A 196 28.96 44.36 -4.22
C VAL A 196 29.06 45.86 -4.00
N THR A 197 28.38 46.35 -2.97
CA THR A 197 28.41 47.75 -2.55
C THR A 197 29.32 47.91 -1.35
N TYR A 198 30.36 48.71 -1.46
CA TYR A 198 31.26 48.98 -0.36
C TYR A 198 30.91 50.31 0.28
N ILE A 199 30.50 50.26 1.56
CA ILE A 199 30.08 51.44 2.35
C ILE A 199 31.21 51.81 3.32
N PHE A 200 31.83 52.97 3.13
CA PHE A 200 32.89 53.48 4.00
C PHE A 200 32.58 54.90 4.56
N GLY A 201 33.22 55.28 5.63
CA GLY A 201 33.02 56.59 6.26
C GLY A 201 33.39 56.59 7.75
N PRO A 202 33.38 57.76 8.44
CA PRO A 202 33.70 57.88 9.86
C PRO A 202 32.77 57.06 10.77
N THR A 203 33.19 56.77 11.98
CA THR A 203 32.37 56.08 13.00
C THR A 203 31.13 56.90 13.32
N GLY A 204 30.00 56.27 13.55
CA GLY A 204 28.74 56.92 13.91
C GLY A 204 27.85 57.39 12.77
N THR A 205 28.25 57.22 11.50
CA THR A 205 27.51 57.69 10.29
C THR A 205 26.38 56.72 9.84
N GLY A 206 26.01 55.72 10.65
CA GLY A 206 24.87 54.86 10.35
C GLY A 206 25.14 53.72 9.35
N LYS A 207 26.40 53.43 9.01
CA LYS A 207 26.80 52.38 8.02
C LYS A 207 26.14 51.04 8.32
N THR A 208 26.22 50.55 9.58
CA THR A 208 25.67 49.27 9.99
C THR A 208 24.15 49.23 9.83
N ARG A 209 23.47 50.36 10.14
CA ARG A 209 22.02 50.46 9.97
C ARG A 209 21.62 50.38 8.48
N SER A 210 22.35 51.06 7.62
CA SER A 210 22.13 50.99 6.16
C SER A 210 22.36 49.58 5.60
N CYS A 211 23.41 48.85 6.05
CA CYS A 211 23.63 47.47 5.66
C CYS A 211 22.51 46.54 6.11
N LEU A 212 22.00 46.69 7.34
CA LEU A 212 20.90 45.87 7.87
C LEU A 212 19.59 46.12 7.14
N LEU A 213 19.29 47.34 6.76
CA LEU A 213 18.10 47.66 5.97
C LEU A 213 18.20 47.12 4.55
N TYR A 214 19.38 47.12 3.93
CA TYR A 214 19.59 46.62 2.58
C TYR A 214 19.56 45.08 2.52
N THR A 215 19.95 44.37 3.61
CA THR A 215 19.91 42.90 3.66
C THR A 215 18.53 42.37 4.03
N SER A 216 17.69 43.12 4.71
CA SER A 216 16.30 42.73 4.98
C SER A 216 15.41 42.85 3.74
N ASP A 217 15.63 43.88 2.91
CA ASP A 217 14.86 44.08 1.66
C ASP A 217 15.19 43.04 0.58
N ALA A 218 16.40 42.48 0.60
CA ALA A 218 16.84 41.44 -0.32
C ALA A 218 16.31 40.02 0.03
N ALA A 219 15.71 39.85 1.20
CA ALA A 219 15.14 38.56 1.63
C ALA A 219 13.67 38.40 1.22
N ASP A 220 12.97 39.51 0.91
CA ASP A 220 11.56 39.49 0.52
C ASP A 220 11.35 39.29 -1.00
N ASP A 221 12.42 39.31 -1.80
CA ASP A 221 12.38 39.12 -3.28
C ASP A 221 12.78 37.70 -3.74
N LEU A 222 12.71 36.65 -2.87
CA LEU A 222 13.04 35.27 -3.22
C LEU A 222 11.85 34.34 -3.12
#